data_92d45fa67dd1abf29b8fad5337bd6ed9
#
_entry.id   92d45fa67dd1abf29b8fad5337bd6ed9
#
_cell.length_a   1.000
_cell.length_b   1.000
_cell.length_c   1.000
_cell.angle_alpha   90.00
_cell.angle_beta   90.00
_cell.angle_gamma   90.00
#
_symmetry.space_group_name_H-M   'P 1'
#
loop_
_entity.id
_entity.type
_entity.pdbx_description
1 polymer ?
#
loop_
_entity_poly.entity_id
_entity_poly.type
_entity_poly.pdbx_seq_one_letter_code
_entity_poly.pdbx_strand_id
1 'polypeptide(L)'
;MARFYPAFVGDFHGSEGERLAYHALETLGDDYTVFHSYCWLGDGVRTAAQGEADFLVLHPRHGILAIEVKAGGITYEGGAWQQTNRNTGETKVIYPFQQAENSCRRVLAELRRRVPQNVPFVGKAVWFTSVQIPQGKPLPLESPRDIILDADDLRDPKERLEHIYAYWRRILHIPERTQSQAEFQQVIRILQPVFRIVETLSSVSAAVEQSTARLTNAQFALIEYLRDQRTAAIHGAAGTGKSLL
;
A
#
# COMPACT_ATOMS: atom_id res chain seq x y z
N MET A 1 17.14 1.97 7.89
CA MET A 1 15.79 1.37 7.86
C MET A 1 15.08 1.80 6.59
N ALA A 2 14.45 0.89 5.88
CA ALA A 2 13.69 1.20 4.67
C ALA A 2 12.57 2.21 4.96
N ARG A 3 12.19 3.00 3.94
CA ARG A 3 11.06 3.92 4.01
C ARG A 3 9.79 3.20 3.55
N PHE A 4 8.76 3.18 4.38
CA PHE A 4 7.49 2.51 4.07
C PHE A 4 6.37 3.48 3.67
N TYR A 5 5.49 2.99 2.78
CA TYR A 5 4.25 3.63 2.40
C TYR A 5 3.10 2.59 2.41
N PRO A 6 2.08 2.76 3.27
CA PRO A 6 1.98 3.80 4.29
C PRO A 6 3.09 3.67 5.35
N ALA A 7 3.42 4.77 6.03
CA ALA A 7 4.47 4.78 7.04
C ALA A 7 4.14 3.91 8.27
N PHE A 8 2.89 3.56 8.44
CA PHE A 8 2.39 2.69 9.49
C PHE A 8 1.24 1.83 8.96
N VAL A 9 1.26 0.55 9.29
CA VAL A 9 0.22 -0.43 8.97
C VAL A 9 -0.42 -0.86 10.28
N GLY A 10 -1.69 -0.49 10.48
CA GLY A 10 -2.43 -0.81 11.71
C GLY A 10 -2.98 -2.23 11.73
N ASP A 11 -3.25 -2.82 10.57
CA ASP A 11 -3.80 -4.17 10.43
C ASP A 11 -3.37 -4.76 9.08
N PHE A 12 -3.03 -6.04 9.08
CA PHE A 12 -2.72 -6.83 7.89
C PHE A 12 -3.93 -7.64 7.38
N HIS A 13 -5.15 -7.30 7.83
CA HIS A 13 -6.40 -7.97 7.45
C HIS A 13 -6.35 -9.49 7.60
N GLY A 14 -5.62 -9.97 8.62
CA GLY A 14 -5.44 -11.40 8.89
C GLY A 14 -4.41 -12.09 7.99
N SER A 15 -3.67 -11.38 7.16
CA SER A 15 -2.59 -11.93 6.33
C SER A 15 -1.29 -12.07 7.13
N GLU A 16 -1.12 -13.22 7.77
CA GLU A 16 0.12 -13.53 8.52
C GLU A 16 1.36 -13.50 7.61
N GLY A 17 1.22 -13.93 6.35
CA GLY A 17 2.32 -13.91 5.39
C GLY A 17 2.82 -12.51 5.10
N GLU A 18 1.90 -11.55 4.87
CA GLU A 18 2.26 -10.16 4.63
C GLU A 18 2.87 -9.52 5.87
N ARG A 19 2.36 -9.85 7.06
CA ARG A 19 2.93 -9.38 8.33
C ARG A 19 4.39 -9.81 8.49
N LEU A 20 4.69 -11.09 8.22
CA LEU A 20 6.06 -11.61 8.28
C LEU A 20 6.97 -10.94 7.26
N ALA A 21 6.52 -10.82 6.00
CA ALA A 21 7.26 -10.16 4.94
C ALA A 21 7.51 -8.68 5.25
N TYR A 22 6.51 -7.97 5.79
CA TYR A 22 6.64 -6.57 6.20
C TYR A 22 7.78 -6.39 7.21
N HIS A 23 7.77 -7.17 8.31
CA HIS A 23 8.82 -7.08 9.33
C HIS A 23 10.20 -7.48 8.81
N ALA A 24 10.27 -8.44 7.88
CA ALA A 24 11.53 -8.76 7.23
C ALA A 24 12.05 -7.58 6.38
N LEU A 25 11.16 -6.92 5.63
CA LEU A 25 11.52 -5.76 4.80
C LEU A 25 11.93 -4.53 5.63
N GLU A 26 11.48 -4.40 6.89
CA GLU A 26 11.94 -3.33 7.80
C GLU A 26 13.44 -3.39 8.08
N THR A 27 14.08 -4.55 7.94
CA THR A 27 15.53 -4.72 8.15
C THR A 27 16.37 -4.09 7.04
N LEU A 28 15.78 -3.78 5.88
CA LEU A 28 16.47 -3.17 4.76
C LEU A 28 17.02 -1.77 5.08
N GLY A 29 18.06 -1.36 4.36
CA GLY A 29 18.68 -0.05 4.48
C GLY A 29 17.78 1.12 4.06
N ASP A 30 18.21 2.35 4.31
CA ASP A 30 17.50 3.59 4.02
C ASP A 30 17.44 3.97 2.53
N ASP A 31 18.21 3.27 1.70
CA ASP A 31 18.17 3.31 0.24
C ASP A 31 16.97 2.55 -0.36
N TYR A 32 16.30 1.71 0.45
CA TYR A 32 15.08 1.02 0.04
C TYR A 32 13.83 1.83 0.38
N THR A 33 12.86 1.77 -0.53
CA THR A 33 11.50 2.27 -0.31
C THR A 33 10.51 1.15 -0.59
N VAL A 34 9.58 0.93 0.33
CA VAL A 34 8.63 -0.17 0.28
C VAL A 34 7.20 0.38 0.28
N PHE A 35 6.40 -0.01 -0.71
CA PHE A 35 4.96 0.18 -0.68
C PHE A 35 4.32 -1.14 -0.27
N HIS A 36 3.43 -1.11 0.70
CA HIS A 36 2.60 -2.23 1.13
C HIS A 36 1.17 -2.04 0.66
N SER A 37 0.53 -3.11 0.22
CA SER A 37 -0.86 -3.11 -0.28
C SER A 37 -1.07 -2.04 -1.36
N TYR A 38 -0.24 -2.06 -2.41
CA TYR A 38 -0.32 -1.09 -3.49
C TYR A 38 -1.47 -1.42 -4.43
N CYS A 39 -2.60 -0.74 -4.23
CA CYS A 39 -3.82 -0.94 -5.00
C CYS A 39 -3.88 -0.08 -6.27
N TRP A 40 -4.50 -0.61 -7.33
CA TRP A 40 -4.83 0.16 -8.55
C TRP A 40 -6.19 -0.20 -9.09
N LEU A 41 -6.77 0.74 -9.86
CA LEU A 41 -7.94 0.49 -10.69
C LEU A 41 -7.51 0.15 -12.12
N GLY A 42 -8.15 -0.82 -12.73
CA GLY A 42 -7.98 -1.14 -14.14
C GLY A 42 -8.62 -0.07 -15.03
N ASP A 43 -8.16 0.00 -16.28
CA ASP A 43 -8.71 0.90 -17.31
C ASP A 43 -10.03 0.40 -17.93
N GLY A 44 -10.60 -0.67 -17.40
CA GLY A 44 -11.93 -1.18 -17.72
C GLY A 44 -12.06 -1.93 -19.06
N VAL A 45 -11.03 -1.97 -19.89
CA VAL A 45 -11.15 -2.52 -21.27
C VAL A 45 -10.45 -3.87 -21.44
N ARG A 46 -9.36 -4.16 -20.72
CA ARG A 46 -8.53 -5.38 -20.92
C ARG A 46 -7.97 -6.02 -19.66
N THR A 47 -8.14 -5.41 -18.49
CA THR A 47 -7.57 -5.91 -17.24
C THR A 47 -8.63 -6.00 -16.15
N ALA A 48 -8.38 -6.78 -15.10
CA ALA A 48 -9.21 -6.79 -13.91
C ALA A 48 -9.50 -5.36 -13.46
N ALA A 49 -10.75 -5.07 -13.13
CA ALA A 49 -11.21 -3.74 -12.75
C ALA A 49 -10.45 -3.15 -11.56
N GLN A 50 -9.82 -4.01 -10.77
CA GLN A 50 -9.03 -3.66 -9.58
C GLN A 50 -7.95 -4.73 -9.37
N GLY A 51 -6.79 -4.32 -8.88
CA GLY A 51 -5.71 -5.23 -8.48
C GLY A 51 -4.86 -4.61 -7.38
N GLU A 52 -4.04 -5.44 -6.78
CA GLU A 52 -3.16 -5.09 -5.68
C GLU A 52 -1.81 -5.78 -5.86
N ALA A 53 -0.73 -5.11 -5.45
CA ALA A 53 0.56 -5.74 -5.20
C ALA A 53 0.78 -5.75 -3.69
N ASP A 54 1.06 -6.92 -3.13
CA ASP A 54 1.29 -7.02 -1.69
C ASP A 54 2.45 -6.11 -1.29
N PHE A 55 3.55 -6.14 -2.06
CA PHE A 55 4.65 -5.19 -1.90
C PHE A 55 5.21 -4.70 -3.23
N LEU A 56 5.60 -3.41 -3.26
CA LEU A 56 6.56 -2.88 -4.24
C LEU A 56 7.83 -2.48 -3.47
N VAL A 57 8.95 -3.10 -3.81
CA VAL A 57 10.25 -2.80 -3.20
C VAL A 57 11.09 -2.03 -4.22
N LEU A 58 11.46 -0.80 -3.89
CA LEU A 58 12.17 0.13 -4.75
C LEU A 58 13.58 0.38 -4.23
N HIS A 59 14.54 0.45 -5.14
CA HIS A 59 15.91 0.82 -4.86
C HIS A 59 16.47 1.68 -6.01
N PRO A 60 17.17 2.81 -5.77
CA PRO A 60 17.59 3.73 -6.82
C PRO A 60 18.55 3.10 -7.84
N ARG A 61 19.34 2.11 -7.43
CA ARG A 61 20.28 1.40 -8.30
C ARG A 61 19.67 0.15 -8.94
N HIS A 62 18.80 -0.55 -8.23
CA HIS A 62 18.30 -1.85 -8.65
C HIS A 62 16.97 -1.79 -9.41
N GLY A 63 16.16 -0.75 -9.20
CA GLY A 63 14.84 -0.61 -9.81
C GLY A 63 13.71 -0.98 -8.86
N ILE A 64 12.68 -1.64 -9.36
CA ILE A 64 11.45 -1.97 -8.64
C ILE A 64 11.20 -3.48 -8.73
N LEU A 65 10.80 -4.10 -7.62
CA LEU A 65 10.23 -5.45 -7.59
C LEU A 65 8.78 -5.40 -7.11
N ALA A 66 7.87 -5.96 -7.89
CA ALA A 66 6.52 -6.29 -7.45
C ALA A 66 6.53 -7.69 -6.84
N ILE A 67 6.22 -7.79 -5.55
CA ILE A 67 6.28 -9.02 -4.79
C ILE A 67 4.87 -9.44 -4.40
N GLU A 68 4.53 -10.67 -4.73
CA GLU A 68 3.31 -11.35 -4.27
C GLU A 68 3.66 -12.28 -3.13
N VAL A 69 2.91 -12.24 -2.03
CA VAL A 69 3.16 -13.04 -0.83
C VAL A 69 2.11 -14.13 -0.69
N LYS A 70 2.55 -15.34 -0.38
CA LYS A 70 1.67 -16.47 -0.05
C LYS A 70 2.16 -17.17 1.21
N ALA A 71 1.24 -17.42 2.13
CA ALA A 71 1.51 -18.15 3.37
C ALA A 71 0.69 -19.45 3.43
N GLY A 72 0.95 -20.29 4.43
CA GLY A 72 0.30 -21.58 4.62
C GLY A 72 1.08 -22.74 3.99
N GLY A 73 0.43 -23.84 3.72
CA GLY A 73 0.99 -24.95 2.97
C GLY A 73 0.98 -24.64 1.48
N ILE A 74 2.12 -24.68 0.84
CA ILE A 74 2.26 -24.40 -0.61
C ILE A 74 2.74 -25.68 -1.29
N THR A 75 2.01 -26.13 -2.30
CA THR A 75 2.35 -27.28 -3.14
C THR A 75 2.18 -26.96 -4.62
N TYR A 76 2.89 -27.66 -5.46
CA TYR A 76 2.67 -27.68 -6.90
C TYR A 76 2.32 -29.10 -7.33
N GLU A 77 1.07 -29.32 -7.71
CA GLU A 77 0.55 -30.62 -8.07
C GLU A 77 -0.49 -30.50 -9.19
N GLY A 78 -0.53 -31.48 -10.09
CA GLY A 78 -1.47 -31.46 -11.21
C GLY A 78 -1.31 -30.27 -12.17
N GLY A 79 -0.12 -29.67 -12.22
CA GLY A 79 0.14 -28.50 -13.08
C GLY A 79 -0.32 -27.16 -12.50
N ALA A 80 -0.68 -27.12 -11.21
CA ALA A 80 -1.15 -25.91 -10.55
C ALA A 80 -0.51 -25.70 -9.16
N TRP A 81 -0.29 -24.44 -8.81
CA TRP A 81 0.05 -24.07 -7.45
C TRP A 81 -1.19 -24.15 -6.57
N GLN A 82 -1.04 -24.72 -5.38
CA GLN A 82 -2.09 -24.88 -4.41
C GLN A 82 -1.64 -24.31 -3.07
N GLN A 83 -2.60 -23.68 -2.38
CA GLN A 83 -2.42 -23.15 -1.03
C GLN A 83 -3.38 -23.85 -0.09
N THR A 84 -2.84 -24.42 0.98
CA THR A 84 -3.62 -25.03 2.05
C THR A 84 -3.61 -24.13 3.29
N ASN A 85 -4.77 -23.74 3.74
CA ASN A 85 -4.94 -23.05 5.02
C ASN A 85 -4.64 -24.02 6.16
N ARG A 86 -3.62 -23.73 6.96
CA ARG A 86 -3.19 -24.63 8.05
C ARG A 86 -4.22 -24.76 9.17
N ASN A 87 -5.09 -23.76 9.34
CA ASN A 87 -6.09 -23.76 10.41
C ASN A 87 -7.37 -24.51 10.01
N THR A 88 -7.79 -24.40 8.75
CA THR A 88 -9.04 -25.01 8.26
C THR A 88 -8.81 -26.29 7.45
N GLY A 89 -7.58 -26.53 6.97
CA GLY A 89 -7.26 -27.61 6.03
C GLY A 89 -7.78 -27.38 4.61
N GLU A 90 -8.46 -26.27 4.35
CA GLU A 90 -8.99 -25.96 3.03
C GLU A 90 -7.87 -25.68 2.03
N THR A 91 -7.94 -26.30 0.86
CA THR A 91 -6.97 -26.14 -0.23
C THR A 91 -7.62 -25.44 -1.42
N LYS A 92 -6.93 -24.45 -1.97
CA LYS A 92 -7.36 -23.73 -3.16
C LYS A 92 -6.23 -23.59 -4.18
N VAL A 93 -6.58 -23.54 -5.45
CA VAL A 93 -5.63 -23.21 -6.53
C VAL A 93 -5.27 -21.73 -6.46
N ILE A 94 -4.00 -21.43 -6.62
CA ILE A 94 -3.48 -20.06 -6.60
C ILE A 94 -2.60 -19.80 -7.84
N TYR A 95 -2.46 -18.52 -8.23
CA TYR A 95 -1.67 -18.09 -9.38
C TYR A 95 -0.68 -16.98 -9.00
N PRO A 96 0.25 -17.22 -8.05
CA PRO A 96 1.06 -16.16 -7.46
C PRO A 96 1.99 -15.49 -8.49
N PHE A 97 2.56 -16.24 -9.44
CA PHE A 97 3.43 -15.69 -10.46
C PHE A 97 2.68 -14.83 -11.48
N GLN A 98 1.42 -15.17 -11.77
CA GLN A 98 0.56 -14.37 -12.63
C GLN A 98 0.10 -13.08 -11.90
N GLN A 99 -0.19 -13.16 -10.61
CA GLN A 99 -0.52 -12.00 -9.79
C GLN A 99 0.65 -11.02 -9.75
N ALA A 100 1.86 -11.49 -9.45
CA ALA A 100 3.08 -10.69 -9.47
C ALA A 100 3.37 -10.09 -10.86
N GLU A 101 3.14 -10.84 -11.94
CA GLU A 101 3.29 -10.36 -13.31
C GLU A 101 2.31 -9.24 -13.63
N ASN A 102 1.03 -9.38 -13.23
CA ASN A 102 0.01 -8.34 -13.45
C ASN A 102 0.38 -7.05 -12.72
N SER A 103 0.86 -7.14 -11.48
CA SER A 103 1.35 -6.03 -10.67
C SER A 103 2.54 -5.35 -11.36
N CYS A 104 3.53 -6.12 -11.77
CA CYS A 104 4.70 -5.64 -12.51
C CYS A 104 4.30 -4.87 -13.78
N ARG A 105 3.43 -5.45 -14.62
CA ARG A 105 2.95 -4.83 -15.86
C ARG A 105 2.21 -3.54 -15.60
N ARG A 106 1.38 -3.48 -14.57
CA ARG A 106 0.62 -2.29 -14.23
C ARG A 106 1.52 -1.14 -13.78
N VAL A 107 2.44 -1.40 -12.87
CA VAL A 107 3.44 -0.42 -12.42
C VAL A 107 4.26 0.10 -13.60
N LEU A 108 4.74 -0.80 -14.44
CA LEU A 108 5.53 -0.46 -15.63
C LEU A 108 4.75 0.40 -16.61
N ALA A 109 3.47 0.10 -16.86
CA ALA A 109 2.60 0.88 -17.74
C ALA A 109 2.39 2.30 -17.21
N GLU A 110 2.16 2.46 -15.90
CA GLU A 110 1.98 3.77 -15.27
C GLU A 110 3.27 4.61 -15.34
N LEU A 111 4.41 4.00 -15.07
CA LEU A 111 5.71 4.68 -15.15
C LEU A 111 6.04 5.08 -16.60
N ARG A 112 5.80 4.22 -17.58
CA ARG A 112 6.00 4.55 -19.00
C ARG A 112 5.12 5.72 -19.47
N ARG A 113 3.92 5.81 -18.94
CA ARG A 113 3.00 6.92 -19.25
C ARG A 113 3.50 8.25 -18.68
N ARG A 114 4.12 8.26 -17.50
CA ARG A 114 4.48 9.48 -16.77
C ARG A 114 5.94 9.88 -16.89
N VAL A 115 6.85 8.94 -17.07
CA VAL A 115 8.30 9.17 -17.19
C VAL A 115 8.91 8.35 -18.34
N PRO A 116 8.44 8.53 -19.59
CA PRO A 116 8.78 7.65 -20.71
C PRO A 116 10.28 7.56 -21.01
N GLN A 117 11.05 8.60 -20.69
CA GLN A 117 12.49 8.65 -20.97
C GLN A 117 13.35 7.98 -19.89
N ASN A 118 12.85 7.86 -18.66
CA ASN A 118 13.60 7.42 -17.49
C ASN A 118 12.87 6.34 -16.70
N VAL A 119 12.24 5.41 -17.39
CA VAL A 119 11.51 4.31 -16.76
C VAL A 119 12.50 3.41 -16.01
N PRO A 120 12.37 3.25 -14.69
CA PRO A 120 13.17 2.29 -13.96
C PRO A 120 12.83 0.86 -14.41
N PHE A 121 13.76 -0.04 -14.19
CA PHE A 121 13.49 -1.46 -14.31
C PHE A 121 12.37 -1.87 -13.33
N VAL A 122 11.44 -2.70 -13.78
CA VAL A 122 10.39 -3.31 -12.94
C VAL A 122 10.42 -4.82 -13.16
N GLY A 123 10.66 -5.57 -12.10
CA GLY A 123 10.63 -7.02 -12.07
C GLY A 123 9.54 -7.55 -11.14
N LYS A 124 9.38 -8.87 -11.13
CA LYS A 124 8.44 -9.57 -10.26
C LYS A 124 9.15 -10.57 -9.36
N ALA A 125 8.55 -10.86 -8.20
CA ALA A 125 8.96 -11.94 -7.31
C ALA A 125 7.73 -12.53 -6.61
N VAL A 126 7.91 -13.75 -6.08
CA VAL A 126 6.92 -14.38 -5.20
C VAL A 126 7.60 -14.76 -3.90
N TRP A 127 6.94 -14.49 -2.78
CA TRP A 127 7.44 -14.83 -1.44
C TRP A 127 6.54 -15.84 -0.74
N PHE A 128 7.07 -17.04 -0.56
CA PHE A 128 6.42 -18.11 0.19
C PHE A 128 6.89 -18.08 1.66
N THR A 129 6.26 -17.28 2.50
CA THR A 129 6.71 -16.99 3.86
C THR A 129 6.61 -18.14 4.85
N SER A 130 5.91 -19.23 4.50
CA SER A 130 5.63 -20.35 5.41
C SER A 130 6.29 -21.68 4.99
N VAL A 131 7.02 -21.70 3.89
CA VAL A 131 7.65 -22.90 3.35
C VAL A 131 9.06 -22.60 2.87
N GLN A 132 9.91 -23.63 2.88
CA GLN A 132 11.24 -23.62 2.28
C GLN A 132 11.18 -24.33 0.94
N ILE A 133 11.80 -23.75 -0.08
CA ILE A 133 11.91 -24.36 -1.39
C ILE A 133 13.19 -25.21 -1.43
N PRO A 134 13.09 -26.55 -1.48
CA PRO A 134 14.27 -27.39 -1.49
C PRO A 134 15.16 -27.12 -2.70
N GLN A 135 16.47 -27.06 -2.47
CA GLN A 135 17.43 -26.90 -3.55
C GLN A 135 17.39 -28.10 -4.49
N GLY A 136 17.60 -27.85 -5.78
CA GLY A 136 17.68 -28.90 -6.82
C GLY A 136 16.33 -29.52 -7.21
N LYS A 137 15.20 -29.14 -6.60
CA LYS A 137 13.90 -29.58 -7.10
C LYS A 137 13.54 -28.84 -8.40
N PRO A 138 13.07 -29.56 -9.42
CA PRO A 138 12.56 -28.94 -10.62
C PRO A 138 11.30 -28.12 -10.28
N LEU A 139 11.32 -26.86 -10.66
CA LEU A 139 10.17 -25.96 -10.56
C LEU A 139 9.56 -25.74 -11.96
N PRO A 140 8.29 -25.34 -12.04
CA PRO A 140 7.67 -24.96 -13.30
C PRO A 140 8.46 -23.85 -14.00
N LEU A 141 8.43 -23.83 -15.35
CA LEU A 141 9.16 -22.82 -16.15
C LEU A 141 8.75 -21.37 -15.82
N GLU A 142 7.49 -21.16 -15.40
CA GLU A 142 6.97 -19.85 -15.00
C GLU A 142 7.51 -19.34 -13.65
N SER A 143 8.10 -20.24 -12.87
CA SER A 143 8.52 -20.03 -11.48
C SER A 143 9.98 -20.42 -11.23
N PRO A 144 10.94 -19.82 -11.94
CA PRO A 144 12.34 -20.10 -11.70
C PRO A 144 12.71 -19.76 -10.25
N ARG A 145 13.58 -20.60 -9.65
CA ARG A 145 14.01 -20.41 -8.25
C ARG A 145 14.55 -18.98 -8.01
N ASP A 146 15.18 -18.41 -9.03
CA ASP A 146 15.81 -17.08 -8.97
C ASP A 146 14.84 -15.94 -8.57
N ILE A 147 13.54 -16.08 -8.80
CA ILE A 147 12.53 -15.04 -8.47
C ILE A 147 11.66 -15.39 -7.27
N ILE A 148 12.04 -16.40 -6.50
CA ILE A 148 11.27 -16.85 -5.33
C ILE A 148 12.05 -16.51 -4.06
N LEU A 149 11.39 -15.83 -3.13
CA LEU A 149 11.78 -15.77 -1.72
C LEU A 149 11.01 -16.86 -0.98
N ASP A 150 11.62 -17.41 0.06
CA ASP A 150 10.98 -18.41 0.91
C ASP A 150 11.12 -18.07 2.41
N ALA A 151 10.82 -19.03 3.29
CA ALA A 151 10.86 -18.80 4.72
C ALA A 151 12.26 -18.46 5.27
N ASP A 152 13.31 -18.93 4.62
CA ASP A 152 14.69 -18.65 5.04
C ASP A 152 15.07 -17.17 4.81
N ASP A 153 14.46 -16.54 3.81
CA ASP A 153 14.72 -15.13 3.47
C ASP A 153 14.04 -14.14 4.45
N LEU A 154 13.17 -14.61 5.37
CA LEU A 154 12.52 -13.75 6.37
C LEU A 154 13.51 -13.13 7.36
N ARG A 155 14.63 -13.77 7.60
CA ARG A 155 15.65 -13.27 8.54
C ARG A 155 16.46 -12.11 7.95
N ASP A 156 16.86 -12.24 6.71
CA ASP A 156 17.62 -11.24 5.95
C ASP A 156 17.25 -11.32 4.46
N PRO A 157 16.25 -10.55 4.01
CA PRO A 157 15.79 -10.61 2.63
C PRO A 157 16.71 -9.90 1.64
N LYS A 158 17.68 -9.10 2.12
CA LYS A 158 18.47 -8.19 1.30
C LYS A 158 19.23 -8.92 0.19
N GLU A 159 20.02 -9.92 0.55
CA GLU A 159 20.83 -10.68 -0.42
C GLU A 159 19.95 -11.32 -1.50
N ARG A 160 18.80 -11.86 -1.07
CA ARG A 160 17.85 -12.51 -1.98
C ARG A 160 17.18 -11.51 -2.93
N LEU A 161 16.79 -10.34 -2.43
CA LEU A 161 16.25 -9.27 -3.27
C LEU A 161 17.28 -8.78 -4.29
N GLU A 162 18.53 -8.56 -3.89
CA GLU A 162 19.61 -8.15 -4.78
C GLU A 162 19.86 -9.21 -5.88
N HIS A 163 19.81 -10.51 -5.53
CA HIS A 163 19.88 -11.62 -6.49
C HIS A 163 18.72 -11.56 -7.51
N ILE A 164 17.49 -11.34 -7.07
CA ILE A 164 16.30 -11.23 -7.94
C ILE A 164 16.45 -10.05 -8.91
N TYR A 165 16.88 -8.89 -8.42
CA TYR A 165 17.16 -7.73 -9.28
C TYR A 165 18.22 -8.06 -10.34
N ALA A 166 19.32 -8.69 -9.94
CA ALA A 166 20.40 -9.07 -10.86
C ALA A 166 19.93 -10.11 -11.89
N TYR A 167 19.13 -11.10 -11.45
CA TYR A 167 18.53 -12.11 -12.35
C TYR A 167 17.73 -11.43 -13.46
N TRP A 168 16.79 -10.57 -13.12
CA TRP A 168 15.93 -9.91 -14.11
C TRP A 168 16.70 -9.00 -15.06
N ARG A 169 17.68 -8.27 -14.56
CA ARG A 169 18.54 -7.42 -15.41
C ARG A 169 19.30 -8.24 -16.43
N ARG A 170 19.82 -9.38 -16.02
CA ARG A 170 20.52 -10.32 -16.91
C ARG A 170 19.57 -10.85 -17.99
N ILE A 171 18.38 -11.32 -17.60
CA ILE A 171 17.41 -11.90 -18.54
C ILE A 171 16.89 -10.88 -19.54
N LEU A 172 16.66 -9.64 -19.10
CA LEU A 172 16.12 -8.57 -19.94
C LEU A 172 17.22 -7.71 -20.61
N HIS A 173 18.49 -8.07 -20.43
CA HIS A 173 19.64 -7.32 -20.95
C HIS A 173 19.62 -5.83 -20.59
N ILE A 174 19.18 -5.48 -19.37
CA ILE A 174 19.08 -4.09 -18.91
C ILE A 174 20.41 -3.69 -18.26
N PRO A 175 21.08 -2.63 -18.75
CA PRO A 175 22.30 -2.15 -18.14
C PRO A 175 22.06 -1.61 -16.73
N GLU A 176 23.08 -1.69 -15.91
CA GLU A 176 23.04 -1.10 -14.58
C GLU A 176 23.01 0.44 -14.69
N ARG A 177 22.03 1.05 -14.07
CA ARG A 177 21.89 2.49 -14.02
C ARG A 177 21.37 2.89 -12.63
N THR A 178 22.12 3.74 -11.96
CA THR A 178 21.65 4.36 -10.72
C THR A 178 20.85 5.60 -11.06
N GLN A 179 19.61 5.66 -10.58
CA GLN A 179 18.78 6.86 -10.67
C GLN A 179 19.35 7.95 -9.78
N SER A 180 19.32 9.19 -10.24
CA SER A 180 19.56 10.34 -9.38
C SER A 180 18.49 10.45 -8.30
N GLN A 181 18.77 11.14 -7.23
CA GLN A 181 17.79 11.35 -6.16
C GLN A 181 16.50 12.00 -6.68
N ALA A 182 16.61 12.94 -7.63
CA ALA A 182 15.46 13.62 -8.23
C ALA A 182 14.58 12.64 -9.03
N GLU A 183 15.19 11.79 -9.86
CA GLU A 183 14.50 10.75 -10.65
C GLU A 183 13.81 9.74 -9.72
N PHE A 184 14.50 9.27 -8.70
CA PHE A 184 13.93 8.32 -7.73
C PHE A 184 12.75 8.92 -6.96
N GLN A 185 12.88 10.18 -6.51
CA GLN A 185 11.76 10.88 -5.86
C GLN A 185 10.60 11.15 -6.82
N GLN A 186 10.85 11.33 -8.11
CA GLN A 186 9.80 11.44 -9.12
C GLN A 186 9.02 10.12 -9.25
N VAL A 187 9.70 8.99 -9.28
CA VAL A 187 9.07 7.65 -9.29
C VAL A 187 8.19 7.46 -8.06
N ILE A 188 8.69 7.76 -6.86
CA ILE A 188 7.91 7.67 -5.62
C ILE A 188 6.65 8.55 -5.69
N ARG A 189 6.75 9.80 -6.17
CA ARG A 189 5.59 10.70 -6.32
C ARG A 189 4.55 10.22 -7.34
N ILE A 190 4.98 9.47 -8.35
CA ILE A 190 4.06 8.87 -9.32
C ILE A 190 3.26 7.74 -8.67
N LEU A 191 3.95 6.90 -7.90
CA LEU A 191 3.32 5.76 -7.23
C LEU A 191 2.47 6.22 -6.03
N GLN A 192 2.88 7.31 -5.36
CA GLN A 192 2.14 7.89 -4.25
C GLN A 192 1.93 9.40 -4.44
N PRO A 193 0.93 9.83 -5.21
CA PRO A 193 0.62 11.24 -5.35
C PRO A 193 0.12 11.82 -4.01
N VAL A 194 0.73 12.94 -3.61
CA VAL A 194 0.28 13.71 -2.44
C VAL A 194 -0.70 14.78 -2.89
N PHE A 195 -1.90 14.75 -2.36
CA PHE A 195 -2.90 15.80 -2.58
C PHE A 195 -3.66 16.09 -1.27
N ARG A 196 -4.26 17.27 -1.20
CA ARG A 196 -5.13 17.66 -0.09
C ARG A 196 -6.51 17.93 -0.65
N ILE A 197 -7.51 17.31 -0.05
CA ILE A 197 -8.91 17.66 -0.27
C ILE A 197 -9.23 18.76 0.74
N VAL A 198 -9.57 19.96 0.27
CA VAL A 198 -10.01 21.08 1.11
C VAL A 198 -11.52 21.14 1.05
N GLU A 199 -12.13 21.45 2.19
CA GLU A 199 -13.57 21.69 2.26
C GLU A 199 -13.95 22.87 1.34
N THR A 200 -15.06 22.75 0.67
CA THR A 200 -15.58 23.83 -0.16
C THR A 200 -16.07 24.99 0.70
N LEU A 201 -15.97 26.22 0.20
CA LEU A 201 -16.49 27.39 0.93
C LEU A 201 -17.97 27.23 1.29
N SER A 202 -18.76 26.56 0.44
CA SER A 202 -20.17 26.27 0.71
C SER A 202 -20.38 25.33 1.92
N SER A 203 -19.53 24.30 2.09
CA SER A 203 -19.61 23.40 3.24
C SER A 203 -19.21 24.09 4.55
N VAL A 204 -18.20 24.97 4.48
CA VAL A 204 -17.78 25.78 5.63
C VAL A 204 -18.89 26.78 6.00
N SER A 205 -19.48 27.47 5.02
CA SER A 205 -20.60 28.40 5.25
C SER A 205 -21.80 27.69 5.86
N ALA A 206 -22.18 26.51 5.34
CA ALA A 206 -23.29 25.72 5.89
C ALA A 206 -23.05 25.31 7.36
N ALA A 207 -21.82 24.91 7.69
CA ALA A 207 -21.47 24.57 9.07
C ALA A 207 -21.55 25.78 10.02
N VAL A 208 -21.11 26.97 9.56
CA VAL A 208 -21.21 28.22 10.31
C VAL A 208 -22.68 28.63 10.51
N GLU A 209 -23.50 28.59 9.46
CA GLU A 209 -24.93 28.87 9.53
C GLU A 209 -25.67 27.95 10.50
N GLN A 210 -25.36 26.64 10.46
CA GLN A 210 -25.96 25.67 11.37
C GLN A 210 -25.55 25.91 12.82
N SER A 211 -24.30 26.28 13.09
CA SER A 211 -23.85 26.62 14.44
C SER A 211 -24.51 27.91 14.96
N THR A 212 -24.66 28.91 14.11
CA THR A 212 -25.33 30.16 14.43
C THR A 212 -26.81 29.93 14.74
N ALA A 213 -27.48 29.10 13.91
CA ALA A 213 -28.88 28.75 14.17
C ALA A 213 -29.10 28.04 15.52
N ARG A 214 -28.17 27.12 15.88
CA ARG A 214 -28.21 26.44 17.19
C ARG A 214 -28.02 27.40 18.37
N LEU A 215 -27.10 28.35 18.26
CA LEU A 215 -26.90 29.38 19.29
C LEU A 215 -28.14 30.26 19.46
N THR A 216 -28.73 30.68 18.34
CA THR A 216 -29.96 31.48 18.36
C THR A 216 -31.13 30.73 19.00
N ASN A 217 -31.31 29.44 18.67
CA ASN A 217 -32.37 28.63 19.31
C ASN A 217 -32.16 28.45 20.81
N ALA A 218 -30.90 28.28 21.26
CA ALA A 218 -30.59 28.22 22.68
C ALA A 218 -30.88 29.53 23.40
N GLN A 219 -30.65 30.69 22.75
CA GLN A 219 -31.01 32.00 23.28
C GLN A 219 -32.51 32.17 23.39
N PHE A 220 -33.29 31.77 22.39
CA PHE A 220 -34.75 31.79 22.45
C PHE A 220 -35.30 30.90 23.57
N ALA A 221 -34.78 29.70 23.74
CA ALA A 221 -35.20 28.82 24.84
C ALA A 221 -34.92 29.44 26.22
N LEU A 222 -33.82 30.20 26.35
CA LEU A 222 -33.51 30.92 27.58
C LEU A 222 -34.51 32.09 27.82
N ILE A 223 -34.91 32.84 26.79
CA ILE A 223 -35.90 33.89 26.88
C ILE A 223 -37.23 33.29 27.33
N GLU A 224 -37.69 32.22 26.73
CA GLU A 224 -38.93 31.54 27.13
C GLU A 224 -38.90 31.08 28.59
N TYR A 225 -37.79 30.48 29.04
CA TYR A 225 -37.62 30.08 30.44
C TYR A 225 -37.67 31.25 31.41
N LEU A 226 -37.12 32.43 31.01
CA LEU A 226 -37.05 33.62 31.86
C LEU A 226 -38.34 34.44 31.88
N ARG A 227 -39.27 34.22 30.91
CA ARG A 227 -40.50 35.03 30.75
C ARG A 227 -41.36 35.07 32.00
N ASP A 228 -41.40 33.98 32.77
CA ASP A 228 -42.26 33.87 33.96
C ASP A 228 -41.49 34.15 35.26
N GLN A 229 -40.19 34.55 35.16
CA GLN A 229 -39.36 34.89 36.30
C GLN A 229 -39.45 36.38 36.64
N ARG A 230 -39.66 36.73 37.92
CA ARG A 230 -39.69 38.15 38.36
C ARG A 230 -38.34 38.85 38.30
N THR A 231 -37.27 38.09 38.53
CA THR A 231 -35.88 38.57 38.47
C THR A 231 -34.97 37.42 38.04
N ALA A 232 -34.04 37.69 37.16
CA ALA A 232 -33.04 36.74 36.73
C ALA A 232 -31.66 37.39 36.55
N ALA A 233 -30.60 36.69 36.90
CA ALA A 233 -29.23 37.13 36.65
C ALA A 233 -28.61 36.25 35.59
N ILE A 234 -28.19 36.84 34.45
CA ILE A 234 -27.55 36.11 33.34
C ILE A 234 -26.05 36.36 33.39
N HIS A 235 -25.31 35.30 33.65
CA HIS A 235 -23.85 35.32 33.64
C HIS A 235 -23.31 34.70 32.34
N GLY A 236 -22.35 35.35 31.72
CA GLY A 236 -21.68 34.85 30.52
C GLY A 236 -20.48 35.70 30.13
N ALA A 237 -19.56 35.11 29.35
CA ALA A 237 -18.39 35.83 28.85
C ALA A 237 -18.74 37.01 27.95
N ALA A 238 -17.81 37.91 27.71
CA ALA A 238 -18.02 39.01 26.76
C ALA A 238 -18.26 38.44 25.34
N GLY A 239 -19.18 39.04 24.59
CA GLY A 239 -19.53 38.61 23.23
C GLY A 239 -20.50 37.42 23.12
N THR A 240 -21.05 36.89 24.21
CA THR A 240 -22.03 35.79 24.20
C THR A 240 -23.47 36.22 23.92
N GLY A 241 -23.71 37.47 23.53
CA GLY A 241 -25.03 37.97 23.15
C GLY A 241 -25.97 38.28 24.32
N LYS A 242 -25.48 38.44 25.56
CA LYS A 242 -26.30 38.77 26.75
C LYS A 242 -27.15 40.00 26.58
N SER A 243 -26.68 40.99 25.82
CA SER A 243 -27.39 42.23 25.56
C SER A 243 -28.50 42.12 24.52
N LEU A 244 -28.65 40.98 23.88
CA LEU A 244 -29.69 40.66 22.89
C LEU A 244 -30.88 39.93 23.55
N LEU A 245 -30.74 39.51 24.80
CA LEU A 245 -31.77 38.91 25.64
C LEU A 245 -32.47 40.01 26.48
#